data_5ad05b02e72744e7bb1eb751f49364b5
#
_entry.id   5ad05b02e72744e7bb1eb751f49364b5
#
_cell.length_a   1.000
_cell.length_b   1.000
_cell.length_c   1.000
_cell.angle_alpha   90.00
_cell.angle_beta   90.00
_cell.angle_gamma   90.00
#
_symmetry.space_group_name_H-M   'P 1'
#
loop_
_entity.id
_entity.type
_entity.pdbx_description
1 polymer ?
#
loop_
_entity_poly.entity_id
_entity_poly.type
_entity_poly.pdbx_seq_one_letter_code
_entity_poly.pdbx_strand_id
1 'polypeptide(L)'
;MLKRKKEKFNLRKQKGWLAGSSATQIICISFLLVIAAGTLLLSLPIASKQGRLGLVDALFTATSATCVTGLVVRDTWTQFTFFGQAVLLLLIQVGGLGLVTLTSFFALAARRRMGFRDLRLLGESVSAEGLSKATEVLKIVIRLAATFEAMGAVLLMFALVPQFGPEGIWVSIFTAISAFCNAGFDLFGRFGAYSSVVPYVNNYYVQAVIMFMIMAGGLGFMVWVELGEYRKRRRLSLQARVVLEFSLILWVLGALLIGLMEWNNPATMGGLSVPGKIMASLFQSVSTRTAGMNTIDLEACGPVTKLWMSILQFIGAAPGSTGGGVKVTTIAVVILTIRSVAQGRDDCVIHDHHIESKTIYRALTIIMLGAVAALGSAVVVYYNSAEAVTVIDAIFESCSAFGTVGLSVGVTGRLNTGAKLLYMLVMFMGRVGPVSLAISLTAKPDDNKRKVMPVGHINVG
;
A
#
# COMPACT_ATOMS: atom_id res chain seq x y z
N MET A 1 50.73 10.87 22.29
CA MET A 1 49.77 9.75 22.29
C MET A 1 48.36 10.12 22.84
N LEU A 2 48.25 10.96 23.84
CA LEU A 2 47.00 11.37 24.46
C LEU A 2 46.10 12.27 23.58
N LYS A 3 46.66 13.14 22.73
CA LYS A 3 45.89 13.98 21.77
C LYS A 3 45.14 13.16 20.73
N ARG A 4 45.75 12.11 20.15
CA ARG A 4 45.13 11.21 19.17
C ARG A 4 44.00 10.35 19.77
N LYS A 5 44.04 10.04 21.09
CA LYS A 5 42.93 9.33 21.77
C LYS A 5 41.73 10.26 22.01
N LYS A 6 41.97 11.54 22.33
CA LYS A 6 40.87 12.53 22.49
C LYS A 6 40.18 12.88 21.17
N GLU A 7 40.92 12.98 20.05
CA GLU A 7 40.30 13.19 18.74
C GLU A 7 39.48 11.97 18.26
N LYS A 8 39.97 10.73 18.49
CA LYS A 8 39.18 9.52 18.23
C LYS A 8 37.96 9.41 19.14
N PHE A 9 38.01 9.93 20.37
CA PHE A 9 36.87 9.92 21.29
C PHE A 9 35.83 10.99 20.91
N ASN A 10 36.25 12.16 20.42
CA ASN A 10 35.37 13.22 19.93
C ASN A 10 34.72 12.84 18.56
N LEU A 11 35.41 12.14 17.68
CA LEU A 11 34.84 11.61 16.44
C LEU A 11 33.82 10.49 16.68
N ARG A 12 33.90 9.76 17.80
CA ARG A 12 32.89 8.80 18.23
C ARG A 12 31.62 9.46 18.80
N LYS A 13 31.72 10.64 19.40
CA LYS A 13 30.57 11.40 19.94
C LYS A 13 29.74 12.12 18.86
N GLN A 14 30.28 12.35 17.66
CA GLN A 14 29.53 12.90 16.51
C GLN A 14 28.86 11.84 15.62
N LYS A 15 28.98 10.55 15.93
CA LYS A 15 28.13 9.55 15.31
C LYS A 15 26.73 9.69 15.85
N GLY A 16 25.85 10.40 15.12
CA GLY A 16 24.46 10.57 15.44
C GLY A 16 23.80 9.22 15.80
N TRP A 17 22.79 9.26 16.62
CA TRP A 17 22.03 8.11 17.16
C TRP A 17 21.69 7.02 16.10
N LEU A 18 21.56 7.41 14.82
CA LEU A 18 21.31 6.53 13.67
C LEU A 18 22.56 5.85 13.09
N ALA A 19 23.77 6.13 13.58
CA ALA A 19 25.01 5.66 12.97
C ALA A 19 25.27 4.14 13.05
N GLY A 20 24.49 3.42 13.90
CA GLY A 20 24.54 1.96 14.04
C GLY A 20 23.31 1.22 13.52
N SER A 21 22.26 1.92 13.07
CA SER A 21 20.99 1.31 12.68
C SER A 21 21.05 0.72 11.27
N SER A 22 20.35 -0.40 11.03
CA SER A 22 20.17 -0.97 9.68
C SER A 22 19.31 -0.06 8.81
N ALA A 23 19.36 -0.24 7.47
CA ALA A 23 18.53 0.51 6.55
C ALA A 23 17.03 0.36 6.87
N THR A 24 16.60 -0.86 7.18
CA THR A 24 15.20 -1.16 7.57
C THR A 24 14.78 -0.47 8.86
N GLN A 25 15.66 -0.39 9.87
CA GLN A 25 15.38 0.36 11.11
C GLN A 25 15.19 1.85 10.85
N ILE A 26 16.00 2.44 9.96
CA ILE A 26 15.85 3.86 9.60
C ILE A 26 14.50 4.11 8.92
N ILE A 27 14.10 3.23 8.00
CA ILE A 27 12.78 3.31 7.35
C ILE A 27 11.66 3.26 8.40
N CYS A 28 11.68 2.25 9.28
CA CYS A 28 10.67 2.12 10.35
C CYS A 28 10.58 3.37 11.23
N ILE A 29 11.72 3.85 11.73
CA ILE A 29 11.76 5.04 12.59
C ILE A 29 11.25 6.28 11.86
N SER A 30 11.61 6.43 10.59
CA SER A 30 11.17 7.56 9.78
C SER A 30 9.65 7.55 9.57
N PHE A 31 9.05 6.39 9.28
CA PHE A 31 7.59 6.26 9.20
C PHE A 31 6.91 6.59 10.54
N LEU A 32 7.44 6.09 11.66
CA LEU A 32 6.91 6.39 12.99
C LEU A 32 6.97 7.89 13.31
N LEU A 33 8.03 8.58 12.91
CA LEU A 33 8.16 10.04 13.11
C LEU A 33 7.13 10.80 12.26
N VAL A 34 6.87 10.39 11.02
CA VAL A 34 5.85 11.00 10.17
C VAL A 34 4.46 10.76 10.75
N ILE A 35 4.16 9.54 11.21
CA ILE A 35 2.90 9.21 11.88
C ILE A 35 2.72 10.09 13.14
N ALA A 36 3.74 10.22 13.96
CA ALA A 36 3.68 11.06 15.16
C ALA A 36 3.43 12.53 14.82
N ALA A 37 4.15 13.08 13.83
CA ALA A 37 3.94 14.46 13.36
C ALA A 37 2.52 14.65 12.79
N GLY A 38 2.05 13.70 11.96
CA GLY A 38 0.70 13.71 11.43
C GLY A 38 -0.37 13.65 12.53
N THR A 39 -0.17 12.81 13.54
CA THR A 39 -1.06 12.71 14.71
C THR A 39 -1.18 14.04 15.43
N LEU A 40 -0.05 14.70 15.68
CA LEU A 40 -0.04 16.01 16.35
C LEU A 40 -0.80 17.06 15.52
N LEU A 41 -0.55 17.13 14.22
CA LEU A 41 -1.22 18.08 13.32
C LEU A 41 -2.72 17.83 13.21
N LEU A 42 -3.16 16.56 13.10
CA LEU A 42 -4.57 16.20 13.02
C LEU A 42 -5.32 16.34 14.36
N SER A 43 -4.60 16.34 15.49
CA SER A 43 -5.17 16.59 16.81
C SER A 43 -5.42 18.07 17.11
N LEU A 44 -4.93 18.99 16.26
CA LEU A 44 -5.16 20.42 16.42
C LEU A 44 -6.64 20.77 16.16
N PRO A 45 -7.25 21.67 16.94
CA PRO A 45 -8.64 22.09 16.70
C PRO A 45 -8.89 22.63 15.31
N ILE A 46 -7.91 23.28 14.67
CA ILE A 46 -8.00 23.82 13.33
C ILE A 46 -8.14 22.72 12.24
N ALA A 47 -7.74 21.49 12.53
CA ALA A 47 -7.80 20.38 11.59
C ALA A 47 -9.20 19.75 11.49
N SER A 48 -10.06 19.98 12.47
CA SER A 48 -11.37 19.31 12.60
C SER A 48 -12.53 20.32 12.59
N LYS A 49 -13.61 19.95 11.86
CA LYS A 49 -14.87 20.72 11.83
C LYS A 49 -15.71 20.52 13.08
N GLN A 50 -15.56 19.37 13.75
CA GLN A 50 -16.39 18.93 14.88
C GLN A 50 -15.67 19.10 16.24
N GLY A 51 -14.68 20.00 16.32
CA GLY A 51 -13.86 20.18 17.51
C GLY A 51 -12.63 19.24 17.51
N ARG A 52 -11.96 19.13 18.67
CA ARG A 52 -10.72 18.37 18.79
C ARG A 52 -10.92 16.88 18.56
N LEU A 53 -10.21 16.30 17.62
CA LEU A 53 -10.20 14.86 17.39
C LEU A 53 -9.48 14.14 18.56
N GLY A 54 -10.05 13.02 19.02
CA GLY A 54 -9.40 12.18 20.04
C GLY A 54 -8.04 11.67 19.58
N LEU A 55 -7.08 11.57 20.51
CA LEU A 55 -5.69 11.21 20.17
C LEU A 55 -5.59 9.84 19.45
N VAL A 56 -6.40 8.85 19.85
CA VAL A 56 -6.40 7.52 19.23
C VAL A 56 -6.93 7.59 17.81
N ASP A 57 -8.02 8.34 17.56
CA ASP A 57 -8.59 8.50 16.22
C ASP A 57 -7.64 9.31 15.31
N ALA A 58 -6.94 10.32 15.86
CA ALA A 58 -5.91 11.07 15.14
C ALA A 58 -4.71 10.18 14.78
N LEU A 59 -4.24 9.33 15.71
CA LEU A 59 -3.15 8.38 15.49
C LEU A 59 -3.56 7.32 14.44
N PHE A 60 -4.78 6.79 14.52
CA PHE A 60 -5.30 5.84 13.54
C PHE A 60 -5.32 6.45 12.14
N THR A 61 -5.89 7.65 12.02
CA THR A 61 -6.01 8.34 10.73
C THR A 61 -4.64 8.70 10.15
N ALA A 62 -3.71 9.21 11.00
CA ALA A 62 -2.33 9.50 10.57
C ALA A 62 -1.59 8.22 10.13
N THR A 63 -1.78 7.10 10.85
CA THR A 63 -1.20 5.80 10.49
C THR A 63 -1.78 5.31 9.16
N SER A 64 -3.10 5.33 9.01
CA SER A 64 -3.79 4.93 7.79
C SER A 64 -3.35 5.76 6.58
N ALA A 65 -3.25 7.08 6.72
CA ALA A 65 -2.79 7.98 5.66
C ALA A 65 -1.32 7.77 5.30
N THR A 66 -0.42 7.64 6.30
CA THR A 66 1.01 7.43 6.08
C THR A 66 1.31 6.02 5.54
N CYS A 67 0.60 5.00 6.01
CA CYS A 67 0.72 3.63 5.47
C CYS A 67 -0.03 3.46 4.15
N VAL A 68 -0.76 4.50 3.72
CA VAL A 68 -1.53 4.50 2.47
C VAL A 68 -2.56 3.36 2.47
N THR A 69 -3.31 3.25 3.56
CA THR A 69 -4.28 2.17 3.76
C THR A 69 -5.69 2.60 3.38
N GLY A 70 -6.17 3.75 3.88
CA GLY A 70 -7.54 4.23 3.59
C GLY A 70 -8.62 3.76 4.54
N LEU A 71 -8.33 2.94 5.55
CA LEU A 71 -9.28 2.66 6.61
C LEU A 71 -9.49 3.92 7.44
N VAL A 72 -10.74 4.31 7.66
CA VAL A 72 -11.11 5.56 8.33
C VAL A 72 -12.07 5.30 9.50
N VAL A 73 -11.75 5.86 10.66
CA VAL A 73 -12.62 5.87 11.84
C VAL A 73 -13.54 7.08 11.87
N ARG A 74 -13.26 8.09 11.05
CA ARG A 74 -14.05 9.30 10.85
C ARG A 74 -14.03 9.64 9.37
N ASP A 75 -15.17 9.98 8.81
CA ASP A 75 -15.28 10.37 7.40
C ASP A 75 -14.43 11.62 7.10
N THR A 76 -13.72 11.59 5.98
CA THR A 76 -12.72 12.63 5.67
C THR A 76 -13.36 13.99 5.38
N TRP A 77 -14.50 14.02 4.67
CA TRP A 77 -15.16 15.27 4.31
C TRP A 77 -15.85 15.91 5.50
N THR A 78 -16.59 15.11 6.26
CA THR A 78 -17.43 15.64 7.37
C THR A 78 -16.59 16.02 8.59
N GLN A 79 -15.48 15.32 8.85
CA GLN A 79 -14.64 15.55 10.03
C GLN A 79 -13.60 16.64 9.81
N PHE A 80 -12.89 16.64 8.67
CA PHE A 80 -11.68 17.47 8.49
C PHE A 80 -11.97 18.76 7.75
N THR A 81 -11.38 19.86 8.27
CA THR A 81 -11.29 21.17 7.57
C THR A 81 -10.35 21.05 6.36
N PHE A 82 -10.29 22.10 5.54
CA PHE A 82 -9.31 22.18 4.44
C PHE A 82 -7.87 21.95 4.94
N PHE A 83 -7.50 22.50 6.09
CA PHE A 83 -6.20 22.27 6.70
C PHE A 83 -5.99 20.78 7.05
N GLY A 84 -6.97 20.14 7.70
CA GLY A 84 -6.90 18.71 8.02
C GLY A 84 -6.81 17.83 6.77
N GLN A 85 -7.57 18.14 5.73
CA GLN A 85 -7.50 17.45 4.42
C GLN A 85 -6.14 17.64 3.75
N ALA A 86 -5.55 18.84 3.81
CA ALA A 86 -4.21 19.12 3.28
C ALA A 86 -3.13 18.33 4.05
N VAL A 87 -3.23 18.23 5.38
CA VAL A 87 -2.34 17.39 6.19
C VAL A 87 -2.47 15.92 5.79
N LEU A 88 -3.69 15.41 5.63
CA LEU A 88 -3.92 14.04 5.16
C LEU A 88 -3.28 13.81 3.78
N LEU A 89 -3.48 14.74 2.84
CA LEU A 89 -2.92 14.64 1.50
C LEU A 89 -1.39 14.59 1.53
N LEU A 90 -0.75 15.40 2.38
CA LEU A 90 0.70 15.36 2.59
C LEU A 90 1.17 14.03 3.17
N LEU A 91 0.45 13.47 4.17
CA LEU A 91 0.77 12.16 4.74
C LEU A 91 0.64 11.04 3.69
N ILE A 92 -0.40 11.09 2.86
CA ILE A 92 -0.63 10.16 1.74
C ILE A 92 0.53 10.26 0.75
N GLN A 93 0.93 11.47 0.36
CA GLN A 93 2.03 11.70 -0.59
C GLN A 93 3.37 11.18 -0.03
N VAL A 94 3.67 11.48 1.24
CA VAL A 94 4.86 10.97 1.93
C VAL A 94 4.84 9.44 1.99
N GLY A 95 3.70 8.87 2.34
CA GLY A 95 3.51 7.42 2.42
C GLY A 95 3.60 6.74 1.07
N GLY A 96 2.89 7.23 0.04
CA GLY A 96 2.80 6.66 -1.30
C GLY A 96 4.13 6.64 -2.04
N LEU A 97 4.84 7.76 -2.06
CA LEU A 97 6.18 7.84 -2.68
C LEU A 97 7.27 7.16 -1.85
N GLY A 98 6.97 6.84 -0.60
CA GLY A 98 7.93 6.31 0.35
C GLY A 98 8.81 7.40 0.98
N LEU A 99 8.96 7.33 2.29
CA LEU A 99 9.70 8.34 3.05
C LEU A 99 11.14 8.52 2.57
N VAL A 100 11.80 7.41 2.19
CA VAL A 100 13.19 7.45 1.70
C VAL A 100 13.30 8.25 0.40
N THR A 101 12.29 8.12 -0.48
CA THR A 101 12.23 8.88 -1.73
C THR A 101 12.15 10.38 -1.42
N LEU A 102 11.31 10.78 -0.47
CA LEU A 102 11.14 12.19 -0.09
C LEU A 102 12.34 12.76 0.68
N THR A 103 12.88 12.02 1.65
CA THR A 103 14.09 12.47 2.36
C THR A 103 15.27 12.64 1.42
N SER A 104 15.41 11.74 0.44
CA SER A 104 16.42 11.84 -0.61
C SER A 104 16.16 13.02 -1.53
N PHE A 105 14.90 13.33 -1.86
CA PHE A 105 14.52 14.52 -2.60
C PHE A 105 14.88 15.81 -1.87
N PHE A 106 14.56 15.93 -0.58
CA PHE A 106 14.93 17.10 0.21
C PHE A 106 16.45 17.26 0.33
N ALA A 107 17.19 16.16 0.49
CA ALA A 107 18.65 16.20 0.48
C ALA A 107 19.21 16.69 -0.87
N LEU A 108 18.63 16.25 -1.98
CA LEU A 108 18.97 16.67 -3.33
C LEU A 108 18.61 18.14 -3.58
N ALA A 109 17.40 18.57 -3.21
CA ALA A 109 16.92 19.94 -3.35
C ALA A 109 17.79 20.93 -2.55
N ALA A 110 18.25 20.53 -1.36
CA ALA A 110 19.19 21.29 -0.55
C ALA A 110 20.62 21.32 -1.10
N ARG A 111 20.87 20.79 -2.32
CA ARG A 111 22.19 20.68 -2.97
C ARG A 111 23.23 19.93 -2.10
N ARG A 112 22.80 19.07 -1.21
CA ARG A 112 23.70 18.22 -0.42
C ARG A 112 24.04 16.96 -1.25
N ARG A 113 25.29 16.53 -1.21
CA ARG A 113 25.70 15.25 -1.80
C ARG A 113 25.09 14.15 -0.94
N MET A 114 24.39 13.22 -1.57
CA MET A 114 23.87 12.02 -0.91
C MET A 114 25.03 11.11 -0.50
N GLY A 115 25.00 10.65 0.75
CA GLY A 115 25.98 9.67 1.24
C GLY A 115 25.65 8.25 0.74
N PHE A 116 26.64 7.34 0.80
CA PHE A 116 26.46 5.92 0.45
C PHE A 116 25.28 5.27 1.19
N ARG A 117 24.99 5.71 2.39
CA ARG A 117 23.90 5.20 3.20
C ARG A 117 22.52 5.56 2.64
N ASP A 118 22.36 6.80 2.19
CA ASP A 118 21.11 7.27 1.58
C ASP A 118 20.84 6.57 0.25
N LEU A 119 21.90 6.34 -0.53
CA LEU A 119 21.84 5.58 -1.78
C LEU A 119 21.39 4.13 -1.55
N ARG A 120 21.85 3.49 -0.48
CA ARG A 120 21.46 2.12 -0.11
C ARG A 120 19.99 2.05 0.29
N LEU A 121 19.51 3.00 1.09
CA LEU A 121 18.09 3.08 1.48
C LEU A 121 17.17 3.27 0.28
N LEU A 122 17.62 4.05 -0.70
CA LEU A 122 16.87 4.28 -1.93
C LEU A 122 16.76 2.99 -2.76
N GLY A 123 17.83 2.22 -2.87
CA GLY A 123 17.86 0.92 -3.53
C GLY A 123 16.85 -0.07 -2.91
N GLU A 124 16.75 -0.11 -1.59
CA GLU A 124 15.76 -0.95 -0.88
C GLU A 124 14.32 -0.49 -1.12
N SER A 125 14.06 0.81 -1.19
CA SER A 125 12.71 1.37 -1.34
C SER A 125 12.15 1.26 -2.75
N VAL A 126 13.00 1.40 -3.77
CA VAL A 126 12.59 1.50 -5.18
C VAL A 126 12.87 0.23 -5.95
N SER A 127 13.47 -0.79 -5.33
CA SER A 127 13.89 -2.04 -5.98
C SER A 127 14.83 -1.83 -7.17
N ALA A 128 15.63 -0.74 -7.14
CA ALA A 128 16.54 -0.39 -8.21
C ALA A 128 17.81 -1.24 -8.16
N GLU A 129 18.24 -1.73 -9.31
CA GLU A 129 19.54 -2.37 -9.47
C GLU A 129 20.65 -1.32 -9.47
N GLY A 130 21.42 -1.29 -8.41
CA GLY A 130 22.64 -0.49 -8.28
C GLY A 130 22.48 0.88 -7.61
N LEU A 131 23.25 1.08 -6.57
CA LEU A 131 23.27 2.29 -5.75
C LEU A 131 23.76 3.54 -6.50
N SER A 132 24.51 3.36 -7.59
CA SER A 132 25.10 4.46 -8.39
C SER A 132 24.04 5.27 -9.15
N LYS A 133 22.90 4.67 -9.49
CA LYS A 133 21.79 5.30 -10.23
C LYS A 133 20.64 5.79 -9.35
N ALA A 134 20.74 5.64 -8.04
CA ALA A 134 19.62 5.90 -7.12
C ALA A 134 19.08 7.34 -7.19
N THR A 135 19.96 8.34 -7.40
CA THR A 135 19.52 9.74 -7.55
C THR A 135 18.75 10.00 -8.86
N GLU A 136 19.10 9.31 -9.93
CA GLU A 136 18.38 9.40 -11.21
C GLU A 136 17.00 8.74 -11.07
N VAL A 137 16.97 7.55 -10.48
CA VAL A 137 15.71 6.84 -10.19
C VAL A 137 14.77 7.72 -9.35
N LEU A 138 15.28 8.38 -8.30
CA LEU A 138 14.49 9.29 -7.49
C LEU A 138 13.84 10.42 -8.32
N LYS A 139 14.61 11.08 -9.19
CA LYS A 139 14.08 12.14 -10.06
C LYS A 139 13.01 11.61 -11.00
N ILE A 140 13.20 10.40 -11.54
CA ILE A 140 12.22 9.76 -12.42
C ILE A 140 10.93 9.45 -11.67
N VAL A 141 11.01 8.85 -10.47
CA VAL A 141 9.86 8.53 -9.63
C VAL A 141 9.02 9.77 -9.32
N ILE A 142 9.66 10.86 -8.86
CA ILE A 142 8.96 12.11 -8.54
C ILE A 142 8.31 12.72 -9.78
N ARG A 143 9.02 12.73 -10.91
CA ARG A 143 8.48 13.26 -12.17
C ARG A 143 7.29 12.44 -12.67
N LEU A 144 7.38 11.10 -12.64
CA LEU A 144 6.29 10.21 -13.02
C LEU A 144 5.07 10.42 -12.13
N ALA A 145 5.26 10.42 -10.80
CA ALA A 145 4.17 10.66 -9.85
C ALA A 145 3.47 12.00 -10.13
N ALA A 146 4.24 13.10 -10.17
CA ALA A 146 3.69 14.42 -10.44
C ALA A 146 2.96 14.50 -11.81
N THR A 147 3.46 13.80 -12.83
CA THR A 147 2.82 13.77 -14.16
C THR A 147 1.48 13.04 -14.12
N PHE A 148 1.44 11.83 -13.50
CA PHE A 148 0.19 11.09 -13.40
C PHE A 148 -0.82 11.80 -12.50
N GLU A 149 -0.40 12.32 -11.35
CA GLU A 149 -1.27 13.04 -10.41
C GLU A 149 -1.85 14.30 -11.05
N ALA A 150 -1.04 15.11 -11.74
CA ALA A 150 -1.51 16.28 -12.47
C ALA A 150 -2.48 15.90 -13.59
N MET A 151 -2.16 14.87 -14.38
CA MET A 151 -3.04 14.38 -15.44
C MET A 151 -4.37 13.89 -14.88
N GLY A 152 -4.35 13.08 -13.82
CA GLY A 152 -5.55 12.57 -13.15
C GLY A 152 -6.40 13.70 -12.57
N ALA A 153 -5.78 14.69 -11.91
CA ALA A 153 -6.47 15.85 -11.40
C ALA A 153 -7.18 16.63 -12.50
N VAL A 154 -6.48 16.92 -13.62
CA VAL A 154 -7.08 17.62 -14.76
C VAL A 154 -8.24 16.83 -15.37
N LEU A 155 -8.09 15.51 -15.56
CA LEU A 155 -9.17 14.66 -16.07
C LEU A 155 -10.37 14.66 -15.12
N LEU A 156 -10.18 14.55 -13.80
CA LEU A 156 -11.28 14.61 -12.85
C LEU A 156 -11.95 15.99 -12.79
N MET A 157 -11.21 17.09 -13.00
CA MET A 157 -11.77 18.44 -13.05
C MET A 157 -12.86 18.59 -14.12
N PHE A 158 -12.75 17.93 -15.27
CA PHE A 158 -13.79 17.97 -16.30
C PHE A 158 -15.15 17.42 -15.82
N ALA A 159 -15.15 16.48 -14.86
CA ALA A 159 -16.38 15.93 -14.30
C ALA A 159 -16.81 16.63 -13.01
N LEU A 160 -15.85 16.96 -12.13
CA LEU A 160 -16.16 17.40 -10.76
C LEU A 160 -16.31 18.92 -10.63
N VAL A 161 -15.63 19.72 -11.45
CA VAL A 161 -15.77 21.19 -11.43
C VAL A 161 -17.17 21.66 -11.90
N PRO A 162 -17.75 21.11 -12.97
CA PRO A 162 -19.15 21.43 -13.34
C PRO A 162 -20.16 21.09 -12.26
N GLN A 163 -19.89 20.07 -11.43
CA GLN A 163 -20.77 19.62 -10.37
C GLN A 163 -20.61 20.39 -9.05
N PHE A 164 -19.37 20.74 -8.68
CA PHE A 164 -19.03 21.30 -7.36
C PHE A 164 -18.51 22.73 -7.41
N GLY A 165 -18.44 23.34 -8.62
CA GLY A 165 -17.84 24.66 -8.79
C GLY A 165 -16.35 24.68 -8.40
N PRO A 166 -15.84 25.77 -7.80
CA PRO A 166 -14.43 25.90 -7.42
C PRO A 166 -13.93 24.82 -6.45
N GLU A 167 -14.79 24.29 -5.57
CA GLU A 167 -14.42 23.18 -4.68
C GLU A 167 -14.07 21.89 -5.45
N GLY A 168 -14.66 21.71 -6.64
CA GLY A 168 -14.37 20.60 -7.52
C GLY A 168 -12.89 20.50 -7.91
N ILE A 169 -12.17 21.62 -7.93
CA ILE A 169 -10.71 21.63 -8.18
C ILE A 169 -9.99 20.89 -7.05
N TRP A 170 -10.31 21.23 -5.80
CA TRP A 170 -9.70 20.59 -4.63
C TRP A 170 -10.05 19.10 -4.55
N VAL A 171 -11.33 18.77 -4.74
CA VAL A 171 -11.79 17.36 -4.74
C VAL A 171 -11.07 16.56 -5.83
N SER A 172 -10.88 17.13 -7.02
CA SER A 172 -10.16 16.49 -8.13
C SER A 172 -8.69 16.23 -7.80
N ILE A 173 -7.99 17.22 -7.24
CA ILE A 173 -6.59 17.08 -6.82
C ILE A 173 -6.47 16.03 -5.74
N PHE A 174 -7.30 16.11 -4.70
CA PHE A 174 -7.29 15.15 -3.59
C PHE A 174 -7.55 13.73 -4.07
N THR A 175 -8.59 13.52 -4.87
CA THR A 175 -8.96 12.21 -5.41
C THR A 175 -7.88 11.65 -6.34
N ALA A 176 -7.28 12.47 -7.21
CA ALA A 176 -6.20 12.04 -8.12
C ALA A 176 -4.97 11.55 -7.34
N ILE A 177 -4.51 12.31 -6.35
CA ILE A 177 -3.36 11.94 -5.51
C ILE A 177 -3.70 10.70 -4.68
N SER A 178 -4.87 10.66 -4.05
CA SER A 178 -5.32 9.51 -3.25
C SER A 178 -5.41 8.24 -4.10
N ALA A 179 -5.99 8.31 -5.30
CA ALA A 179 -6.11 7.17 -6.21
C ALA A 179 -4.74 6.72 -6.74
N PHE A 180 -3.86 7.64 -7.17
CA PHE A 180 -2.51 7.29 -7.63
C PHE A 180 -1.64 6.71 -6.52
N CYS A 181 -1.69 7.31 -5.34
CA CYS A 181 -0.99 6.76 -4.16
C CYS A 181 -1.62 5.48 -3.62
N ASN A 182 -2.78 5.05 -4.14
CA ASN A 182 -3.55 3.90 -3.64
C ASN A 182 -3.92 4.07 -2.16
N ALA A 183 -4.40 5.25 -1.77
CA ALA A 183 -4.59 5.62 -0.37
C ALA A 183 -6.01 5.43 0.17
N GLY A 184 -7.02 5.36 -0.71
CA GLY A 184 -8.41 5.08 -0.34
C GLY A 184 -9.15 6.21 0.38
N PHE A 185 -8.51 7.35 0.63
CA PHE A 185 -9.18 8.53 1.16
C PHE A 185 -9.89 9.29 0.06
N ASP A 186 -11.11 9.75 0.33
CA ASP A 186 -11.91 10.55 -0.58
C ASP A 186 -12.59 11.73 0.11
N LEU A 187 -13.17 12.63 -0.69
CA LEU A 187 -13.94 13.77 -0.23
C LEU A 187 -15.42 13.69 -0.64
N PHE A 188 -15.91 12.50 -0.98
CA PHE A 188 -17.29 12.27 -1.42
C PHE A 188 -18.27 12.10 -0.26
N GLY A 189 -17.80 12.14 0.98
CA GLY A 189 -18.63 12.17 2.20
C GLY A 189 -19.66 13.30 2.23
N ARG A 190 -19.61 14.25 1.29
CA ARG A 190 -20.64 15.25 1.05
C ARG A 190 -21.98 14.68 0.57
N PHE A 191 -22.00 13.50 -0.05
CA PHE A 191 -23.21 12.79 -0.45
C PHE A 191 -23.76 11.92 0.67
N GLY A 192 -22.98 11.64 1.68
CA GLY A 192 -23.26 10.81 2.83
C GLY A 192 -21.94 10.34 3.43
N ALA A 193 -21.83 10.30 4.75
CA ALA A 193 -20.60 9.85 5.40
C ALA A 193 -20.21 8.44 4.90
N TYR A 194 -18.94 8.24 4.59
CA TYR A 194 -18.36 7.00 4.07
C TYR A 194 -18.90 6.54 2.70
N SER A 195 -19.50 7.47 1.90
CA SER A 195 -20.11 7.11 0.61
C SER A 195 -19.13 6.68 -0.46
N SER A 196 -17.85 7.01 -0.32
CA SER A 196 -16.81 6.74 -1.32
C SER A 196 -17.25 7.11 -2.75
N VAL A 197 -16.95 6.33 -3.76
CA VAL A 197 -17.29 6.58 -5.18
C VAL A 197 -18.68 6.02 -5.56
N VAL A 198 -19.45 5.48 -4.60
CA VAL A 198 -20.81 4.92 -4.85
C VAL A 198 -21.74 5.89 -5.59
N PRO A 199 -21.78 7.21 -5.31
CA PRO A 199 -22.60 8.15 -6.07
C PRO A 199 -22.26 8.23 -7.56
N TYR A 200 -21.07 7.79 -7.96
CA TYR A 200 -20.59 7.79 -9.35
C TYR A 200 -20.68 6.41 -10.01
N VAL A 201 -21.45 5.46 -9.48
CA VAL A 201 -21.60 4.10 -10.06
C VAL A 201 -22.11 4.12 -11.50
N ASN A 202 -22.87 5.13 -11.92
CA ASN A 202 -23.33 5.32 -13.29
C ASN A 202 -22.46 6.28 -14.11
N ASN A 203 -21.43 6.90 -13.51
CA ASN A 203 -20.50 7.78 -14.21
C ASN A 203 -19.24 7.02 -14.59
N TYR A 204 -19.27 6.37 -15.76
CA TYR A 204 -18.17 5.54 -16.27
C TYR A 204 -16.88 6.32 -16.49
N TYR A 205 -16.97 7.64 -16.81
CA TYR A 205 -15.80 8.47 -17.00
C TYR A 205 -15.00 8.64 -15.69
N VAL A 206 -15.67 9.04 -14.60
CA VAL A 206 -15.03 9.19 -13.27
C VAL A 206 -14.43 7.87 -12.81
N GLN A 207 -15.17 6.78 -12.95
CA GLN A 207 -14.67 5.44 -12.60
C GLN A 207 -13.43 5.07 -13.42
N ALA A 208 -13.44 5.28 -14.74
CA ALA A 208 -12.32 4.95 -15.62
C ALA A 208 -11.05 5.74 -15.26
N VAL A 209 -11.18 7.05 -14.97
CA VAL A 209 -10.06 7.89 -14.56
C VAL A 209 -9.48 7.41 -13.23
N ILE A 210 -10.33 7.16 -12.21
CA ILE A 210 -9.89 6.67 -10.91
C ILE A 210 -9.20 5.29 -11.05
N MET A 211 -9.81 4.33 -11.78
CA MET A 211 -9.20 3.02 -12.03
C MET A 211 -7.83 3.15 -12.70
N PHE A 212 -7.72 4.00 -13.72
CA PHE A 212 -6.44 4.23 -14.39
C PHE A 212 -5.38 4.74 -13.41
N MET A 213 -5.72 5.69 -12.54
CA MET A 213 -4.81 6.21 -11.53
C MET A 213 -4.35 5.12 -10.54
N ILE A 214 -5.29 4.29 -10.07
CA ILE A 214 -5.01 3.16 -9.19
C ILE A 214 -4.05 2.16 -9.86
N MET A 215 -4.34 1.78 -11.09
CA MET A 215 -3.50 0.88 -11.87
C MET A 215 -2.11 1.47 -12.10
N ALA A 216 -2.03 2.75 -12.44
CA ALA A 216 -0.77 3.45 -12.67
C ALA A 216 0.12 3.47 -11.41
N GLY A 217 -0.44 3.78 -10.24
CA GLY A 217 0.28 3.74 -8.98
C GLY A 217 0.69 2.33 -8.55
N GLY A 218 -0.19 1.34 -8.78
CA GLY A 218 -0.01 -0.05 -8.36
C GLY A 218 0.98 -0.89 -9.17
N LEU A 219 1.27 -0.54 -10.43
CA LEU A 219 2.19 -1.28 -11.31
C LEU A 219 3.67 -1.11 -10.95
N GLY A 220 4.02 -0.05 -10.21
CA GLY A 220 5.40 0.25 -9.82
C GLY A 220 6.15 1.13 -10.81
N PHE A 221 6.97 2.03 -10.24
CA PHE A 221 7.65 3.08 -11.02
C PHE A 221 8.62 2.53 -12.07
N MET A 222 9.35 1.44 -11.76
CA MET A 222 10.31 0.85 -12.70
C MET A 222 9.63 0.22 -13.91
N VAL A 223 8.42 -0.34 -13.75
CA VAL A 223 7.65 -0.88 -14.88
C VAL A 223 7.29 0.25 -15.87
N TRP A 224 6.92 1.43 -15.36
CA TRP A 224 6.65 2.60 -16.21
C TRP A 224 7.89 3.09 -16.95
N VAL A 225 9.06 3.07 -16.31
CA VAL A 225 10.33 3.41 -16.98
C VAL A 225 10.61 2.44 -18.13
N GLU A 226 10.47 1.15 -17.88
CA GLU A 226 10.69 0.12 -18.90
C GLU A 226 9.66 0.20 -20.05
N LEU A 227 8.39 0.47 -19.74
CA LEU A 227 7.35 0.69 -20.76
C LEU A 227 7.64 1.93 -21.63
N GLY A 228 8.14 3.03 -21.02
CA GLY A 228 8.58 4.21 -21.76
C GLY A 228 9.74 3.93 -22.71
N GLU A 229 10.67 3.05 -22.31
CA GLU A 229 11.81 2.65 -23.14
C GLU A 229 11.52 1.47 -24.09
N TYR A 230 10.38 0.80 -23.98
CA TYR A 230 10.03 -0.41 -24.72
C TYR A 230 10.10 -0.21 -26.23
N ARG A 231 9.70 0.95 -26.75
CA ARG A 231 9.79 1.26 -28.19
C ARG A 231 11.23 1.22 -28.70
N LYS A 232 12.21 1.53 -27.84
CA LYS A 232 13.65 1.56 -28.19
C LYS A 232 14.31 0.20 -27.97
N ARG A 233 14.05 -0.43 -26.81
CA ARG A 233 14.73 -1.66 -26.37
C ARG A 233 14.04 -2.95 -26.83
N ARG A 234 12.73 -2.92 -27.11
CA ARG A 234 11.88 -4.06 -27.45
C ARG A 234 12.01 -5.27 -26.50
N ARG A 235 12.46 -5.02 -25.27
CA ARG A 235 12.61 -6.04 -24.23
C ARG A 235 12.13 -5.48 -22.91
N LEU A 236 11.39 -6.29 -22.15
CA LEU A 236 11.03 -6.04 -20.76
C LEU A 236 11.84 -6.96 -19.86
N SER A 237 12.19 -6.50 -18.66
CA SER A 237 12.78 -7.36 -17.65
C SER A 237 11.82 -8.48 -17.23
N LEU A 238 12.35 -9.56 -16.66
CA LEU A 238 11.54 -10.63 -16.09
C LEU A 238 10.53 -10.09 -15.08
N GLN A 239 10.98 -9.18 -14.21
CA GLN A 239 10.12 -8.55 -13.20
C GLN A 239 8.96 -7.78 -13.83
N ALA A 240 9.21 -6.95 -14.84
CA ALA A 240 8.16 -6.16 -15.49
C ALA A 240 7.12 -7.06 -16.18
N ARG A 241 7.56 -8.15 -16.84
CA ARG A 241 6.65 -9.14 -17.46
C ARG A 241 5.76 -9.79 -16.42
N VAL A 242 6.35 -10.34 -15.36
CA VAL A 242 5.59 -11.00 -14.27
C VAL A 242 4.60 -10.04 -13.64
N VAL A 243 5.00 -8.79 -13.38
CA VAL A 243 4.11 -7.76 -12.82
C VAL A 243 2.92 -7.49 -13.75
N LEU A 244 3.15 -7.27 -15.04
CA LEU A 244 2.09 -6.96 -16.00
C LEU A 244 1.14 -8.14 -16.19
N GLU A 245 1.67 -9.35 -16.39
CA GLU A 245 0.87 -10.56 -16.61
C GLU A 245 0.01 -10.89 -15.39
N PHE A 246 0.61 -10.99 -14.20
CA PHE A 246 -0.14 -11.33 -12.99
C PHE A 246 -1.09 -10.22 -12.55
N SER A 247 -0.74 -8.95 -12.74
CA SER A 247 -1.67 -7.85 -12.46
C SER A 247 -2.89 -7.92 -13.36
N LEU A 248 -2.71 -8.13 -14.67
CA LEU A 248 -3.82 -8.26 -15.62
C LEU A 248 -4.70 -9.47 -15.28
N ILE A 249 -4.09 -10.63 -15.01
CA ILE A 249 -4.83 -11.84 -14.62
C ILE A 249 -5.68 -11.57 -13.37
N LEU A 250 -5.13 -10.95 -12.34
CA LEU A 250 -5.85 -10.66 -11.10
C LEU A 250 -6.97 -9.63 -11.29
N TRP A 251 -6.78 -8.60 -12.14
CA TRP A 251 -7.84 -7.65 -12.45
C TRP A 251 -8.99 -8.30 -13.22
N VAL A 252 -8.69 -9.09 -14.26
CA VAL A 252 -9.71 -9.75 -15.09
C VAL A 252 -10.43 -10.84 -14.30
N LEU A 253 -9.69 -11.73 -13.63
CA LEU A 253 -10.28 -12.81 -12.84
C LEU A 253 -11.09 -12.26 -11.66
N GLY A 254 -10.56 -11.21 -10.98
CA GLY A 254 -11.28 -10.53 -9.90
C GLY A 254 -12.59 -9.92 -10.39
N ALA A 255 -12.58 -9.20 -11.51
CA ALA A 255 -13.78 -8.60 -12.08
C ALA A 255 -14.81 -9.67 -12.51
N LEU A 256 -14.33 -10.74 -13.14
CA LEU A 256 -15.20 -11.85 -13.57
C LEU A 256 -15.91 -12.50 -12.38
N LEU A 257 -15.17 -12.86 -11.32
CA LEU A 257 -15.74 -13.55 -10.16
C LEU A 257 -16.64 -12.63 -9.33
N ILE A 258 -16.23 -11.36 -9.09
CA ILE A 258 -17.10 -10.40 -8.41
C ILE A 258 -18.38 -10.15 -9.21
N GLY A 259 -18.27 -9.98 -10.54
CA GLY A 259 -19.42 -9.82 -11.42
C GLY A 259 -20.36 -11.01 -11.37
N LEU A 260 -19.85 -12.24 -11.47
CA LEU A 260 -20.66 -13.45 -11.42
C LEU A 260 -21.41 -13.61 -10.08
N MET A 261 -20.75 -13.28 -8.96
CA MET A 261 -21.32 -13.45 -7.61
C MET A 261 -22.36 -12.38 -7.29
N GLU A 262 -22.14 -11.12 -7.72
CA GLU A 262 -23.00 -9.97 -7.37
C GLU A 262 -23.97 -9.57 -8.47
N TRP A 263 -23.98 -10.26 -9.64
CA TRP A 263 -24.76 -9.86 -10.82
C TRP A 263 -26.25 -9.62 -10.56
N ASN A 264 -26.84 -10.47 -9.73
CA ASN A 264 -28.27 -10.44 -9.40
C ASN A 264 -28.54 -9.94 -7.98
N ASN A 265 -27.52 -9.53 -7.22
CA ASN A 265 -27.72 -9.02 -5.88
C ASN A 265 -28.40 -7.63 -5.93
N PRO A 266 -29.66 -7.50 -5.50
CA PRO A 266 -30.40 -6.24 -5.61
C PRO A 266 -29.83 -5.12 -4.74
N ALA A 267 -29.09 -5.46 -3.68
CA ALA A 267 -28.48 -4.50 -2.77
C ALA A 267 -27.15 -3.93 -3.30
N THR A 268 -26.55 -4.55 -4.33
CA THR A 268 -25.26 -4.13 -4.88
C THR A 268 -25.37 -3.81 -6.37
N MET A 269 -25.38 -4.81 -7.23
CA MET A 269 -25.33 -4.65 -8.70
C MET A 269 -26.64 -4.92 -9.42
N GLY A 270 -27.64 -5.52 -8.76
CA GLY A 270 -28.88 -5.99 -9.40
C GLY A 270 -29.63 -4.91 -10.16
N GLY A 271 -29.67 -3.68 -9.63
CA GLY A 271 -30.34 -2.54 -10.25
C GLY A 271 -29.53 -1.82 -11.35
N LEU A 272 -28.27 -2.20 -11.59
CA LEU A 272 -27.43 -1.55 -12.61
C LEU A 272 -27.70 -2.09 -14.00
N SER A 273 -27.46 -1.24 -15.02
CA SER A 273 -27.40 -1.68 -16.43
C SER A 273 -26.26 -2.67 -16.66
N VAL A 274 -26.31 -3.48 -17.71
CA VAL A 274 -25.23 -4.45 -18.04
C VAL A 274 -23.85 -3.77 -18.12
N PRO A 275 -23.67 -2.64 -18.83
CA PRO A 275 -22.38 -1.91 -18.79
C PRO A 275 -22.00 -1.44 -17.39
N GLY A 276 -22.99 -1.00 -16.59
CA GLY A 276 -22.78 -0.60 -15.20
C GLY A 276 -22.28 -1.74 -14.32
N LYS A 277 -22.84 -2.95 -14.46
CA LYS A 277 -22.39 -4.15 -13.74
C LYS A 277 -20.95 -4.51 -14.09
N ILE A 278 -20.60 -4.48 -15.38
CA ILE A 278 -19.24 -4.78 -15.85
C ILE A 278 -18.26 -3.73 -15.29
N MET A 279 -18.63 -2.44 -15.36
CA MET A 279 -17.76 -1.36 -14.87
C MET A 279 -17.58 -1.42 -13.36
N ALA A 280 -18.64 -1.65 -12.58
CA ALA A 280 -18.58 -1.81 -11.14
C ALA A 280 -17.74 -3.03 -10.72
N SER A 281 -17.90 -4.17 -11.41
CA SER A 281 -17.08 -5.37 -11.17
C SER A 281 -15.60 -5.11 -11.44
N LEU A 282 -15.29 -4.43 -12.54
CA LEU A 282 -13.92 -4.09 -12.92
C LEU A 282 -13.32 -3.09 -11.92
N PHE A 283 -14.09 -2.04 -11.56
CA PHE A 283 -13.67 -1.06 -10.56
C PHE A 283 -13.36 -1.74 -9.22
N GLN A 284 -14.25 -2.60 -8.76
CA GLN A 284 -14.08 -3.27 -7.48
C GLN A 284 -12.88 -4.22 -7.48
N SER A 285 -12.66 -4.95 -8.59
CA SER A 285 -11.47 -5.78 -8.75
C SER A 285 -10.16 -4.99 -8.73
N VAL A 286 -10.12 -3.84 -9.40
CA VAL A 286 -8.96 -2.95 -9.40
C VAL A 286 -8.74 -2.36 -8.01
N SER A 287 -9.82 -1.93 -7.35
CA SER A 287 -9.76 -1.28 -6.04
C SER A 287 -9.33 -2.23 -4.92
N THR A 288 -9.70 -3.51 -4.95
CA THR A 288 -9.24 -4.52 -3.97
C THR A 288 -7.72 -4.67 -3.93
N ARG A 289 -7.02 -4.19 -4.95
CA ARG A 289 -5.56 -4.23 -5.00
C ARG A 289 -4.94 -2.92 -4.52
N THR A 290 -5.18 -2.64 -3.25
CA THR A 290 -4.60 -1.56 -2.44
C THR A 290 -5.13 -0.15 -2.71
N ALA A 291 -6.35 0.04 -3.25
CA ALA A 291 -6.85 1.38 -3.55
C ALA A 291 -7.91 1.93 -2.59
N GLY A 292 -8.76 1.07 -2.03
CA GLY A 292 -9.67 1.43 -0.95
C GLY A 292 -10.94 2.21 -1.32
N MET A 293 -11.17 2.50 -2.59
CA MET A 293 -12.39 3.16 -3.07
C MET A 293 -13.41 2.13 -3.55
N ASN A 294 -14.70 2.34 -3.31
CA ASN A 294 -15.78 1.44 -3.74
C ASN A 294 -16.87 2.17 -4.50
N THR A 295 -17.48 1.46 -5.46
CA THR A 295 -18.62 1.92 -6.25
C THR A 295 -19.93 1.19 -5.91
N ILE A 296 -19.86 0.16 -5.08
CA ILE A 296 -21.00 -0.60 -4.56
C ILE A 296 -20.90 -0.69 -3.05
N ASP A 297 -22.03 -0.95 -2.41
CA ASP A 297 -22.06 -1.17 -0.96
C ASP A 297 -21.41 -2.52 -0.61
N LEU A 298 -20.29 -2.47 0.09
CA LEU A 298 -19.52 -3.66 0.46
C LEU A 298 -20.13 -4.41 1.65
N GLU A 299 -20.85 -3.72 2.52
CA GLU A 299 -21.57 -4.37 3.65
C GLU A 299 -22.67 -5.28 3.11
N ALA A 300 -23.32 -4.88 2.02
CA ALA A 300 -24.39 -5.63 1.35
C ALA A 300 -23.90 -6.75 0.41
N CYS A 301 -22.60 -6.87 0.17
CA CYS A 301 -22.04 -7.94 -0.64
C CYS A 301 -22.22 -9.31 0.01
N GLY A 302 -22.37 -10.34 -0.84
CA GLY A 302 -22.46 -11.73 -0.39
C GLY A 302 -21.20 -12.21 0.34
N PRO A 303 -21.33 -13.18 1.28
CA PRO A 303 -20.20 -13.64 2.08
C PRO A 303 -19.09 -14.28 1.23
N VAL A 304 -19.44 -14.95 0.14
CA VAL A 304 -18.45 -15.55 -0.78
C VAL A 304 -17.68 -14.46 -1.55
N THR A 305 -18.37 -13.38 -1.95
CA THR A 305 -17.75 -12.23 -2.58
C THR A 305 -16.77 -11.55 -1.63
N LYS A 306 -17.15 -11.33 -0.37
CA LYS A 306 -16.29 -10.77 0.66
C LYS A 306 -15.04 -11.63 0.88
N LEU A 307 -15.20 -12.96 0.94
CA LEU A 307 -14.07 -13.88 1.09
C LEU A 307 -13.12 -13.81 -0.13
N TRP A 308 -13.68 -13.79 -1.35
CA TRP A 308 -12.88 -13.65 -2.57
C TRP A 308 -12.12 -12.32 -2.59
N MET A 309 -12.81 -11.22 -2.28
CA MET A 309 -12.18 -9.90 -2.17
C MET A 309 -11.09 -9.87 -1.10
N SER A 310 -11.26 -10.57 0.03
CA SER A 310 -10.22 -10.69 1.07
C SER A 310 -8.94 -11.34 0.55
N ILE A 311 -9.06 -12.36 -0.31
CA ILE A 311 -7.90 -12.98 -0.98
C ILE A 311 -7.22 -11.97 -1.90
N LEU A 312 -7.98 -11.21 -2.70
CA LEU A 312 -7.43 -10.17 -3.58
C LEU A 312 -6.76 -9.04 -2.79
N GLN A 313 -7.33 -8.63 -1.67
CA GLN A 313 -6.77 -7.61 -0.76
C GLN A 313 -5.44 -8.05 -0.15
N PHE A 314 -5.31 -9.32 0.21
CA PHE A 314 -4.06 -9.89 0.71
C PHE A 314 -2.95 -9.83 -0.33
N ILE A 315 -3.30 -10.00 -1.63
CA ILE A 315 -2.39 -9.86 -2.78
C ILE A 315 -2.30 -8.38 -3.15
N GLY A 316 -1.33 -7.69 -2.60
CA GLY A 316 -1.10 -6.27 -2.82
C GLY A 316 -0.54 -5.92 -4.20
N ALA A 317 0.02 -4.71 -4.29
CA ALA A 317 0.54 -4.15 -5.53
C ALA A 317 1.93 -4.69 -5.92
N ALA A 318 2.51 -4.17 -7.01
CA ALA A 318 3.84 -4.55 -7.47
C ALA A 318 4.97 -4.04 -6.54
N PRO A 319 6.15 -4.65 -6.55
CA PRO A 319 7.34 -4.09 -5.91
C PRO A 319 7.69 -2.72 -6.48
N GLY A 320 8.07 -1.77 -5.61
CA GLY A 320 8.38 -0.40 -6.03
C GLY A 320 7.17 0.39 -6.53
N SER A 321 5.97 0.05 -6.05
CA SER A 321 4.71 0.76 -6.26
C SER A 321 4.28 1.54 -5.02
N THR A 322 3.18 2.26 -5.13
CA THR A 322 2.57 3.00 -4.03
C THR A 322 1.82 2.10 -3.03
N GLY A 323 1.34 0.91 -3.44
CA GLY A 323 0.57 0.00 -2.58
C GLY A 323 1.43 -0.89 -1.66
N GLY A 324 0.81 -1.44 -0.61
CA GLY A 324 1.43 -2.35 0.37
C GLY A 324 1.09 -3.83 0.16
N GLY A 325 0.91 -4.58 1.24
CA GLY A 325 0.54 -6.01 1.22
C GLY A 325 1.61 -6.96 0.69
N VAL A 326 1.23 -8.23 0.48
CA VAL A 326 2.08 -9.23 -0.17
C VAL A 326 2.20 -8.90 -1.64
N LYS A 327 3.41 -8.67 -2.14
CA LYS A 327 3.63 -8.21 -3.51
C LYS A 327 3.19 -9.24 -4.54
N VAL A 328 2.63 -8.77 -5.67
CA VAL A 328 2.16 -9.63 -6.77
C VAL A 328 3.25 -10.59 -7.25
N THR A 329 4.51 -10.15 -7.31
CA THR A 329 5.64 -11.00 -7.68
C THR A 329 5.93 -12.10 -6.67
N THR A 330 5.67 -11.85 -5.37
CA THR A 330 5.81 -12.85 -4.31
C THR A 330 4.82 -13.99 -4.51
N ILE A 331 3.56 -13.67 -4.81
CA ILE A 331 2.52 -14.67 -5.13
C ILE A 331 2.86 -15.38 -6.46
N ALA A 332 3.29 -14.63 -7.48
CA ALA A 332 3.68 -15.21 -8.77
C ALA A 332 4.79 -16.27 -8.61
N VAL A 333 5.84 -15.96 -7.84
CA VAL A 333 6.93 -16.92 -7.58
C VAL A 333 6.39 -18.18 -6.92
N VAL A 334 5.52 -18.08 -5.92
CA VAL A 334 4.97 -19.27 -5.24
C VAL A 334 4.07 -20.09 -6.16
N ILE A 335 3.14 -19.46 -6.91
CA ILE A 335 2.27 -20.16 -7.85
C ILE A 335 3.09 -20.90 -8.93
N LEU A 336 4.11 -20.23 -9.48
CA LEU A 336 4.96 -20.82 -10.52
C LEU A 336 5.87 -21.91 -9.97
N THR A 337 6.31 -21.79 -8.70
CA THR A 337 7.05 -22.87 -8.01
C THR A 337 6.16 -24.09 -7.81
N ILE A 338 4.92 -23.91 -7.32
CA ILE A 338 3.95 -25.02 -7.18
C ILE A 338 3.73 -25.71 -8.53
N ARG A 339 3.57 -24.93 -9.61
CA ARG A 339 3.44 -25.49 -10.97
C ARG A 339 4.68 -26.27 -11.39
N SER A 340 5.90 -25.76 -11.14
CA SER A 340 7.16 -26.46 -11.45
C SER A 340 7.26 -27.80 -10.71
N VAL A 341 7.00 -27.79 -9.41
CA VAL A 341 7.01 -29.01 -8.57
C VAL A 341 5.95 -30.02 -9.05
N ALA A 342 4.73 -29.55 -9.36
CA ALA A 342 3.67 -30.41 -9.90
C ALA A 342 4.01 -31.02 -11.27
N GLN A 343 4.94 -30.41 -12.02
CA GLN A 343 5.49 -30.94 -13.28
C GLN A 343 6.72 -31.86 -13.08
N GLY A 344 7.08 -32.18 -11.82
CA GLY A 344 8.24 -33.01 -11.48
C GLY A 344 9.59 -32.33 -11.76
N ARG A 345 9.66 -31.00 -11.74
CA ARG A 345 10.91 -30.25 -11.93
C ARG A 345 11.50 -29.89 -10.58
N ASP A 346 12.79 -30.09 -10.43
CA ASP A 346 13.52 -29.71 -9.20
C ASP A 346 13.73 -28.19 -9.07
N ASP A 347 13.73 -27.49 -10.22
CA ASP A 347 14.00 -26.06 -10.31
C ASP A 347 12.77 -25.25 -10.73
N CYS A 348 12.60 -24.08 -10.13
CA CYS A 348 11.59 -23.10 -10.56
C CYS A 348 12.14 -22.26 -11.71
N VAL A 349 11.53 -22.40 -12.90
CA VAL A 349 11.88 -21.62 -14.10
C VAL A 349 10.71 -20.72 -14.47
N ILE A 350 10.98 -19.42 -14.62
CA ILE A 350 10.02 -18.40 -15.04
C ILE A 350 10.56 -17.71 -16.29
N HIS A 351 9.85 -17.77 -17.42
CA HIS A 351 10.28 -17.16 -18.69
C HIS A 351 11.76 -17.43 -19.00
N ASP A 352 12.18 -18.69 -18.97
CA ASP A 352 13.56 -19.16 -19.22
C ASP A 352 14.62 -18.66 -18.21
N HIS A 353 14.19 -18.16 -17.05
CA HIS A 353 15.08 -17.78 -15.96
C HIS A 353 14.92 -18.70 -14.76
N HIS A 354 16.02 -19.24 -14.25
CA HIS A 354 16.06 -19.99 -13.00
C HIS A 354 15.87 -19.04 -11.80
N ILE A 355 14.99 -19.40 -10.87
CA ILE A 355 14.71 -18.66 -9.65
C ILE A 355 15.43 -19.33 -8.47
N GLU A 356 16.31 -18.58 -7.82
CA GLU A 356 17.06 -19.07 -6.66
C GLU A 356 16.12 -19.54 -5.54
N SER A 357 16.40 -20.70 -4.94
CA SER A 357 15.65 -21.25 -3.80
C SER A 357 15.53 -20.28 -2.63
N LYS A 358 16.52 -19.42 -2.42
CA LYS A 358 16.50 -18.36 -1.40
C LYS A 358 15.35 -17.35 -1.65
N THR A 359 15.03 -17.05 -2.88
CA THR A 359 13.92 -16.17 -3.26
C THR A 359 12.57 -16.85 -2.95
N ILE A 360 12.48 -18.15 -3.22
CA ILE A 360 11.29 -18.96 -2.92
C ILE A 360 11.03 -19.02 -1.41
N TYR A 361 12.05 -19.33 -0.61
CA TYR A 361 11.93 -19.33 0.86
C TYR A 361 11.54 -17.97 1.42
N ARG A 362 12.10 -16.89 0.88
CA ARG A 362 11.71 -15.52 1.27
C ARG A 362 10.26 -15.22 0.92
N ALA A 363 9.79 -15.66 -0.26
CA ALA A 363 8.41 -15.48 -0.69
C ALA A 363 7.43 -16.23 0.24
N LEU A 364 7.72 -17.49 0.56
CA LEU A 364 6.92 -18.28 1.51
C LEU A 364 6.89 -17.64 2.91
N THR A 365 8.04 -17.18 3.40
CA THR A 365 8.12 -16.49 4.71
C THR A 365 7.24 -15.24 4.74
N ILE A 366 7.25 -14.42 3.68
CA ILE A 366 6.43 -13.20 3.58
C ILE A 366 4.94 -13.56 3.63
N ILE A 367 4.51 -14.58 2.87
CA ILE A 367 3.12 -15.02 2.83
C ILE A 367 2.67 -15.55 4.18
N MET A 368 3.47 -16.42 4.81
CA MET A 368 3.13 -17.00 6.11
C MET A 368 3.02 -15.96 7.22
N LEU A 369 4.00 -15.04 7.32
CA LEU A 369 3.95 -13.96 8.31
C LEU A 369 2.78 -13.00 8.03
N GLY A 370 2.48 -12.72 6.76
CA GLY A 370 1.33 -11.91 6.38
C GLY A 370 0.00 -12.57 6.74
N ALA A 371 -0.13 -13.88 6.46
CA ALA A 371 -1.33 -14.64 6.80
C ALA A 371 -1.55 -14.70 8.32
N VAL A 372 -0.49 -14.93 9.11
CA VAL A 372 -0.58 -14.90 10.57
C VAL A 372 -1.01 -13.51 11.07
N ALA A 373 -0.49 -12.43 10.50
CA ALA A 373 -0.88 -11.08 10.88
C ALA A 373 -2.35 -10.78 10.53
N ALA A 374 -2.79 -11.09 9.30
CA ALA A 374 -4.15 -10.84 8.84
C ALA A 374 -5.18 -11.71 9.59
N LEU A 375 -4.98 -13.03 9.64
CA LEU A 375 -5.92 -13.93 10.31
C LEU A 375 -5.88 -13.77 11.84
N GLY A 376 -4.69 -13.57 12.43
CA GLY A 376 -4.56 -13.29 13.87
C GLY A 376 -5.28 -12.00 14.27
N SER A 377 -5.17 -10.93 13.48
CA SER A 377 -5.92 -9.70 13.74
C SER A 377 -7.43 -9.89 13.55
N ALA A 378 -7.88 -10.70 12.59
CA ALA A 378 -9.29 -11.02 12.40
C ALA A 378 -9.91 -11.69 13.63
N VAL A 379 -9.20 -12.66 14.23
CA VAL A 379 -9.63 -13.31 15.47
C VAL A 379 -9.78 -12.29 16.61
N VAL A 380 -8.77 -11.42 16.80
CA VAL A 380 -8.83 -10.41 17.86
C VAL A 380 -9.99 -9.44 17.63
N VAL A 381 -10.21 -8.98 16.41
CA VAL A 381 -11.29 -8.05 16.05
C VAL A 381 -12.66 -8.70 16.26
N TYR A 382 -12.83 -9.96 15.85
CA TYR A 382 -14.08 -10.70 16.07
C TYR A 382 -14.53 -10.71 17.53
N TYR A 383 -13.59 -10.92 18.47
CA TYR A 383 -13.89 -10.96 19.91
C TYR A 383 -13.90 -9.58 20.60
N ASN A 384 -13.30 -8.54 20.01
CA ASN A 384 -13.11 -7.23 20.64
C ASN A 384 -13.86 -6.09 19.92
N SER A 385 -14.77 -6.39 19.00
CA SER A 385 -15.64 -5.37 18.40
C SER A 385 -16.74 -4.94 19.37
N ALA A 386 -17.12 -3.65 19.32
CA ALA A 386 -18.17 -3.09 20.18
C ALA A 386 -19.57 -3.65 19.82
N GLU A 387 -19.77 -4.10 18.60
CA GLU A 387 -20.98 -4.69 18.07
C GLU A 387 -20.67 -6.04 17.43
N ALA A 388 -21.68 -6.87 17.22
CA ALA A 388 -21.54 -8.17 16.57
C ALA A 388 -21.00 -8.02 15.13
N VAL A 389 -19.86 -8.64 14.88
CA VAL A 389 -19.19 -8.68 13.58
C VAL A 389 -19.16 -10.13 13.12
N THR A 390 -19.43 -10.40 11.84
CA THR A 390 -19.28 -11.76 11.32
C THR A 390 -17.81 -12.13 11.14
N VAL A 391 -17.49 -13.42 11.16
CA VAL A 391 -16.11 -13.90 10.93
C VAL A 391 -15.59 -13.44 9.57
N ILE A 392 -16.44 -13.44 8.54
CA ILE A 392 -16.07 -13.03 7.18
C ILE A 392 -15.77 -11.52 7.14
N ASP A 393 -16.57 -10.69 7.83
CA ASP A 393 -16.35 -9.25 7.91
C ASP A 393 -15.04 -8.93 8.65
N ALA A 394 -14.74 -9.67 9.73
CA ALA A 394 -13.47 -9.54 10.46
C ALA A 394 -12.26 -9.92 9.58
N ILE A 395 -12.36 -11.00 8.79
CA ILE A 395 -11.32 -11.41 7.83
C ILE A 395 -11.16 -10.34 6.74
N PHE A 396 -12.27 -9.86 6.17
CA PHE A 396 -12.26 -8.83 5.12
C PHE A 396 -11.52 -7.57 5.57
N GLU A 397 -11.90 -7.04 6.73
CA GLU A 397 -11.33 -5.81 7.29
C GLU A 397 -9.86 -6.00 7.67
N SER A 398 -9.49 -7.16 8.23
CA SER A 398 -8.11 -7.48 8.61
C SER A 398 -7.20 -7.69 7.39
N CYS A 399 -7.71 -8.32 6.32
CA CYS A 399 -7.00 -8.40 5.04
C CYS A 399 -6.84 -7.02 4.41
N SER A 400 -7.87 -6.16 4.52
CA SER A 400 -7.80 -4.76 4.08
C SER A 400 -6.74 -3.97 4.85
N ALA A 401 -6.67 -4.12 6.18
CA ALA A 401 -5.67 -3.47 7.01
C ALA A 401 -4.24 -3.94 6.67
N PHE A 402 -4.01 -5.25 6.57
CA PHE A 402 -2.70 -5.83 6.23
C PHE A 402 -2.30 -5.54 4.78
N GLY A 403 -3.23 -5.70 3.85
CA GLY A 403 -3.03 -5.39 2.43
C GLY A 403 -2.79 -3.90 2.16
N THR A 404 -3.05 -3.05 3.17
CA THR A 404 -3.11 -1.59 3.03
C THR A 404 -4.06 -1.18 1.89
N VAL A 405 -5.29 -1.72 1.93
CA VAL A 405 -6.28 -1.56 0.85
C VAL A 405 -7.27 -0.44 1.14
N GLY A 406 -7.85 -0.42 2.34
CA GLY A 406 -8.79 0.63 2.76
C GLY A 406 -10.27 0.33 2.51
N LEU A 407 -10.60 -0.75 1.81
CA LEU A 407 -11.98 -1.20 1.70
C LEU A 407 -12.50 -1.65 3.06
N SER A 408 -13.69 -1.22 3.43
CA SER A 408 -14.33 -1.52 4.70
C SER A 408 -15.77 -2.01 4.49
N VAL A 409 -16.18 -2.95 5.33
CA VAL A 409 -17.58 -3.40 5.49
C VAL A 409 -18.18 -2.82 6.77
N GLY A 410 -17.74 -1.62 7.18
CA GLY A 410 -18.22 -0.91 8.34
C GLY A 410 -17.63 -1.34 9.69
N VAL A 411 -16.73 -2.34 9.73
CA VAL A 411 -16.12 -2.84 10.98
C VAL A 411 -15.18 -1.81 11.62
N THR A 412 -14.40 -1.07 10.84
CA THR A 412 -13.43 -0.08 11.34
C THR A 412 -14.06 0.98 12.24
N GLY A 413 -15.29 1.44 11.93
CA GLY A 413 -16.04 2.40 12.76
C GLY A 413 -16.49 1.84 14.11
N ARG A 414 -16.60 0.51 14.21
CA ARG A 414 -17.09 -0.24 15.40
C ARG A 414 -15.97 -0.75 16.31
N LEU A 415 -14.68 -0.48 15.95
CA LEU A 415 -13.51 -0.96 16.70
C LEU A 415 -13.36 -0.26 18.04
N ASN A 416 -13.09 -1.04 19.09
CA ASN A 416 -12.63 -0.50 20.36
C ASN A 416 -11.17 0.00 20.25
N THR A 417 -10.67 0.69 21.28
CA THR A 417 -9.31 1.27 21.30
C THR A 417 -8.23 0.21 21.09
N GLY A 418 -8.36 -0.97 21.69
CA GLY A 418 -7.38 -2.05 21.55
C GLY A 418 -7.30 -2.58 20.12
N ALA A 419 -8.46 -2.80 19.47
CA ALA A 419 -8.52 -3.24 18.09
C ALA A 419 -8.00 -2.16 17.10
N LYS A 420 -8.26 -0.86 17.37
CA LYS A 420 -7.66 0.24 16.61
C LYS A 420 -6.14 0.22 16.66
N LEU A 421 -5.54 0.04 17.86
CA LEU A 421 -4.09 -0.06 18.03
C LEU A 421 -3.50 -1.27 17.30
N LEU A 422 -4.19 -2.41 17.34
CA LEU A 422 -3.80 -3.60 16.58
C LEU A 422 -3.81 -3.34 15.08
N TYR A 423 -4.87 -2.71 14.54
CA TYR A 423 -4.94 -2.40 13.12
C TYR A 423 -3.86 -1.39 12.68
N MET A 424 -3.51 -0.41 13.51
CA MET A 424 -2.37 0.47 13.23
C MET A 424 -1.07 -0.31 13.06
N LEU A 425 -0.81 -1.32 13.93
CA LEU A 425 0.36 -2.19 13.81
C LEU A 425 0.29 -3.05 12.53
N VAL A 426 -0.87 -3.61 12.21
CA VAL A 426 -1.08 -4.44 11.01
C VAL A 426 -0.91 -3.62 9.72
N MET A 427 -1.46 -2.40 9.65
CA MET A 427 -1.26 -1.46 8.53
C MET A 427 0.22 -1.10 8.36
N PHE A 428 0.92 -0.82 9.47
CA PHE A 428 2.36 -0.53 9.46
C PHE A 428 3.18 -1.73 8.95
N MET A 429 2.84 -2.96 9.40
CA MET A 429 3.44 -4.21 8.92
C MET A 429 3.22 -4.41 7.41
N GLY A 430 2.01 -4.18 6.94
CA GLY A 430 1.65 -4.30 5.52
C GLY A 430 2.41 -3.31 4.65
N ARG A 431 2.67 -2.10 5.16
CA ARG A 431 3.40 -1.05 4.42
C ARG A 431 4.91 -1.27 4.37
N VAL A 432 5.54 -1.51 5.52
CA VAL A 432 7.00 -1.70 5.63
C VAL A 432 7.43 -3.09 5.13
N GLY A 433 6.54 -4.04 5.19
CA GLY A 433 6.76 -5.46 4.90
C GLY A 433 7.10 -6.28 6.15
N PRO A 434 6.46 -7.45 6.31
CA PRO A 434 6.56 -8.25 7.55
C PRO A 434 7.98 -8.74 7.83
N VAL A 435 8.74 -9.14 6.79
CA VAL A 435 10.14 -9.58 6.95
C VAL A 435 11.06 -8.41 7.30
N SER A 436 10.84 -7.23 6.70
CA SER A 436 11.64 -6.03 7.02
C SER A 436 11.42 -5.61 8.47
N LEU A 437 10.18 -5.66 8.95
CA LEU A 437 9.86 -5.38 10.35
C LEU A 437 10.51 -6.42 11.28
N ALA A 438 10.39 -7.71 10.99
CA ALA A 438 11.02 -8.78 11.78
C ALA A 438 12.54 -8.59 11.87
N ILE A 439 13.22 -8.31 10.76
CA ILE A 439 14.66 -8.02 10.72
C ILE A 439 14.99 -6.78 11.55
N SER A 440 14.18 -5.72 11.47
CA SER A 440 14.44 -4.48 12.21
C SER A 440 14.41 -4.68 13.73
N LEU A 441 13.57 -5.62 14.21
CA LEU A 441 13.43 -5.96 15.63
C LEU A 441 14.49 -6.95 16.11
N THR A 442 14.96 -7.86 15.24
CA THR A 442 15.84 -8.99 15.62
C THR A 442 17.31 -8.78 15.25
N ALA A 443 17.64 -7.76 14.42
CA ALA A 443 18.99 -7.55 13.94
C ALA A 443 19.97 -7.23 15.08
N LYS A 444 20.59 -8.29 15.62
CA LYS A 444 21.88 -8.19 16.30
C LYS A 444 23.00 -8.14 15.26
N PRO A 445 24.13 -7.42 15.51
CA PRO A 445 25.29 -7.53 14.65
C PRO A 445 25.69 -9.01 14.56
N ASP A 446 25.73 -9.53 13.33
CA ASP A 446 26.04 -10.93 13.08
C ASP A 446 27.54 -11.15 13.32
N ASP A 447 27.89 -11.54 14.53
CA ASP A 447 29.23 -11.96 14.96
C ASP A 447 29.40 -13.50 14.83
N ASN A 448 28.38 -14.19 14.30
CA ASN A 448 28.42 -15.64 14.13
C ASN A 448 29.09 -16.01 12.79
N LYS A 449 30.36 -16.36 12.88
CA LYS A 449 31.06 -17.21 11.88
C LYS A 449 30.11 -18.36 11.53
N ARG A 450 29.75 -18.49 10.25
CA ARG A 450 28.87 -19.56 9.74
C ARG A 450 29.45 -20.90 10.17
N LYS A 451 28.85 -21.52 11.18
CA LYS A 451 29.12 -22.90 11.52
C LYS A 451 28.54 -23.75 10.40
N VAL A 452 29.37 -24.61 9.82
CA VAL A 452 28.89 -25.63 8.88
C VAL A 452 28.14 -26.67 9.73
N MET A 453 26.81 -26.76 9.52
CA MET A 453 25.98 -27.73 10.20
C MET A 453 25.85 -28.99 9.33
N PRO A 454 25.78 -30.23 9.94
CA PRO A 454 25.51 -31.46 9.21
C PRO A 454 24.11 -31.39 8.55
N VAL A 455 23.97 -32.04 7.39
CA VAL A 455 22.70 -32.18 6.69
C VAL A 455 21.78 -33.13 7.46
N GLY A 456 20.60 -32.61 7.83
CA GLY A 456 19.54 -33.45 8.43
C GLY A 456 18.47 -33.78 7.37
N HIS A 457 17.95 -35.01 7.41
CA HIS A 457 16.87 -35.44 6.52
C HIS A 457 15.56 -35.47 7.32
N ILE A 458 14.53 -34.75 6.80
CA ILE A 458 13.17 -34.79 7.34
C ILE A 458 12.24 -35.11 6.17
N ASN A 459 11.44 -36.16 6.34
CA ASN A 459 10.42 -36.53 5.36
C ASN A 459 9.28 -35.52 5.43
N VAL A 460 8.97 -34.86 4.32
CA VAL A 460 7.77 -34.06 4.13
C VAL A 460 6.82 -34.87 3.25
N GLY A 461 5.57 -35.04 3.69
CA GLY A 461 4.57 -35.91 3.10
C GLY A 461 4.26 -35.76 1.64
#